data_762988eec1ea15425f6a4cf5346b1aa8
#
_entry.id   762988eec1ea15425f6a4cf5346b1aa8
#
_cell.length_a   1.000
_cell.length_b   1.000
_cell.length_c   1.000
_cell.angle_alpha   90.00
_cell.angle_beta   90.00
_cell.angle_gamma   90.00
#
_symmetry.space_group_name_H-M   'P 1'
#
loop_
_entity.id
_entity.type
_entity.pdbx_description
1 polymer ?
#
loop_
_entity_poly.entity_id
_entity_poly.type
_entity_poly.pdbx_seq_one_letter_code
_entity_poly.pdbx_strand_id
1 'polypeptide(L)'
;MFRPILKTFVLSLGLMLNSYALAELPTQQAVQTQLDSAKKLDQADADNKALVQTLEDTLAFLAQIDKQKADNQALNKSIQDSQKALKTSQHNLEKLKEVTIASVDNLTQKATTDLQKELTSTQSQLETVQHDLSIINNNLVAQNTAPDKAQTALTEMVKRKQEISSQLSATNIKNELQTKLEVELELIELKNTYNQILLGGSEDLSALYSAQLDEKKQEQQNLQAEIANLQTAINNKIVEESQNKLDQAQAVQNQQNNATTNPVILRELDINTKVTQELLKQTKDMTQLSQDNLRIKSVLDNLQQTQRNIEEQISSLQGTLVLSRIINKQKQSLPQDEMISGLSKQIADLRVRVFDITEFKDSFADINAYISRIEQDEKTTFTSKEKEQLSKILQERSDTLTEMIKSLNNQLNLLINIELNQQQVQTISDALQQKLQQQSFWVKSNNPIDLEWFSKFVDITHYQFIDIGKKLNFSNWRDNLLPA
;
A
#
# COMPACT_ATOMS: atom_id res chain seq x y z
N MET A 1 -30.02 -30.22 4.54
CA MET A 1 -30.43 -31.00 3.35
C MET A 1 -31.33 -30.22 2.37
N PHE A 2 -31.26 -28.88 2.35
CA PHE A 2 -32.11 -28.01 1.48
C PHE A 2 -31.32 -27.21 0.43
N ARG A 3 -29.98 -27.37 0.35
CA ARG A 3 -29.11 -26.58 -0.56
C ARG A 3 -29.03 -27.00 -2.05
N PRO A 4 -29.30 -28.24 -2.51
CA PRO A 4 -29.25 -28.57 -3.91
C PRO A 4 -30.49 -28.15 -4.72
N ILE A 5 -31.65 -27.93 -4.08
CA ILE A 5 -32.91 -27.65 -4.77
C ILE A 5 -32.99 -26.20 -5.28
N LEU A 6 -32.32 -25.26 -4.60
CA LEU A 6 -32.31 -23.84 -5.03
C LEU A 6 -31.44 -23.59 -6.25
N LYS A 7 -30.32 -24.34 -6.39
CA LYS A 7 -29.43 -24.22 -7.58
C LYS A 7 -30.08 -24.74 -8.86
N THR A 8 -30.93 -25.77 -8.78
CA THR A 8 -31.68 -26.30 -9.92
C THR A 8 -32.87 -25.41 -10.32
N PHE A 9 -33.44 -24.65 -9.39
CA PHE A 9 -34.58 -23.76 -9.66
C PHE A 9 -34.18 -22.49 -10.41
N VAL A 10 -32.97 -21.96 -10.17
CA VAL A 10 -32.45 -20.80 -10.88
C VAL A 10 -32.06 -21.14 -12.33
N LEU A 11 -31.57 -22.37 -12.58
CA LEU A 11 -31.25 -22.83 -13.94
C LEU A 11 -32.50 -23.14 -14.77
N SER A 12 -33.65 -23.49 -14.15
CA SER A 12 -34.89 -23.80 -14.86
C SER A 12 -35.77 -22.58 -15.10
N LEU A 13 -35.59 -21.47 -14.39
CA LEU A 13 -36.35 -20.24 -14.61
C LEU A 13 -35.82 -19.43 -15.79
N GLY A 14 -34.58 -19.68 -16.25
CA GLY A 14 -34.00 -19.06 -17.43
C GLY A 14 -34.49 -19.61 -18.77
N LEU A 15 -35.30 -20.69 -18.79
CA LEU A 15 -35.77 -21.37 -20.00
C LEU A 15 -37.25 -21.16 -20.33
N MET A 16 -37.99 -20.40 -19.52
CA MET A 16 -39.38 -20.02 -19.79
C MET A 16 -39.49 -18.54 -20.21
N LEU A 17 -38.61 -18.08 -21.11
CA LEU A 17 -38.83 -16.83 -21.79
C LEU A 17 -39.73 -17.11 -23.00
N ASN A 18 -40.98 -16.66 -22.92
CA ASN A 18 -41.85 -16.51 -24.05
C ASN A 18 -41.05 -15.87 -25.19
N SER A 19 -40.82 -16.62 -26.24
CA SER A 19 -40.38 -16.13 -27.54
C SER A 19 -41.45 -15.20 -28.13
N TYR A 20 -41.45 -13.93 -27.68
CA TYR A 20 -41.82 -12.89 -28.63
C TYR A 20 -40.74 -12.96 -29.69
N ALA A 21 -41.17 -13.19 -30.95
CA ALA A 21 -40.28 -13.08 -32.09
C ALA A 21 -39.64 -11.69 -32.04
N LEU A 22 -38.42 -11.60 -31.52
CA LEU A 22 -37.64 -10.39 -31.56
C LEU A 22 -37.40 -10.09 -33.02
N ALA A 23 -38.00 -9.00 -33.54
CA ALA A 23 -37.58 -8.44 -34.79
C ALA A 23 -36.07 -8.30 -34.79
N GLU A 24 -35.39 -8.73 -35.82
CA GLU A 24 -33.93 -8.67 -35.91
C GLU A 24 -33.48 -7.23 -35.66
N LEU A 25 -32.72 -6.99 -34.62
CA LEU A 25 -32.27 -5.64 -34.24
C LEU A 25 -31.53 -5.01 -35.42
N PRO A 26 -31.70 -3.70 -35.69
CA PRO A 26 -30.99 -3.03 -36.75
C PRO A 26 -29.48 -3.10 -36.51
N THR A 27 -28.71 -3.23 -37.58
CA THR A 27 -27.25 -3.15 -37.49
C THR A 27 -26.80 -1.70 -37.20
N GLN A 28 -25.69 -1.50 -36.50
CA GLN A 28 -25.13 -0.18 -36.30
C GLN A 28 -24.92 0.58 -37.61
N GLN A 29 -24.51 -0.13 -38.68
CA GLN A 29 -24.31 0.45 -40.03
C GLN A 29 -25.62 0.95 -40.64
N ALA A 30 -26.73 0.23 -40.49
CA ALA A 30 -28.02 0.64 -40.98
C ALA A 30 -28.52 1.92 -40.28
N VAL A 31 -28.42 1.98 -38.95
CA VAL A 31 -28.79 3.17 -38.16
C VAL A 31 -27.88 4.36 -38.47
N GLN A 32 -26.57 4.12 -38.67
CA GLN A 32 -25.63 5.17 -39.07
C GLN A 32 -26.01 5.79 -40.43
N THR A 33 -26.38 4.96 -41.39
CA THR A 33 -26.84 5.44 -42.74
C THR A 33 -28.10 6.29 -42.63
N GLN A 34 -29.03 5.91 -41.75
CA GLN A 34 -30.24 6.70 -41.47
C GLN A 34 -29.90 8.03 -40.78
N LEU A 35 -28.98 8.02 -39.83
CA LEU A 35 -28.51 9.20 -39.13
C LEU A 35 -27.83 10.21 -40.08
N ASP A 36 -26.97 9.70 -41.00
CA ASP A 36 -26.30 10.54 -41.98
C ASP A 36 -27.30 11.18 -42.98
N SER A 37 -28.40 10.48 -43.26
CA SER A 37 -29.49 11.01 -44.05
C SER A 37 -30.32 12.05 -43.27
N ALA A 38 -30.65 11.77 -42.01
CA ALA A 38 -31.40 12.67 -41.15
C ALA A 38 -30.63 13.98 -40.85
N LYS A 39 -29.31 13.95 -40.72
CA LYS A 39 -28.46 15.13 -40.54
C LYS A 39 -28.44 16.09 -41.73
N LYS A 40 -28.87 15.64 -42.91
CA LYS A 40 -28.99 16.47 -44.14
C LYS A 40 -30.33 17.23 -44.21
N LEU A 41 -31.31 16.88 -43.36
CA LEU A 41 -32.59 17.55 -43.27
C LEU A 41 -32.44 18.90 -42.54
N ASP A 42 -33.44 19.78 -42.71
CA ASP A 42 -33.45 21.08 -42.03
C ASP A 42 -33.52 20.87 -40.50
N GLN A 43 -32.43 21.21 -39.81
CA GLN A 43 -32.29 21.06 -38.35
C GLN A 43 -32.98 22.19 -37.58
N ALA A 44 -33.52 23.18 -38.22
CA ALA A 44 -34.40 24.19 -37.59
C ALA A 44 -35.78 23.59 -37.26
N ASP A 45 -36.17 22.54 -37.95
CA ASP A 45 -37.41 21.79 -37.68
C ASP A 45 -37.20 20.88 -36.42
N ALA A 46 -38.10 21.03 -35.44
CA ALA A 46 -38.09 20.27 -34.20
C ALA A 46 -38.23 18.76 -34.41
N ASP A 47 -39.00 18.33 -35.40
CA ASP A 47 -39.20 16.90 -35.74
C ASP A 47 -37.91 16.28 -36.30
N ASN A 48 -37.21 16.99 -37.20
CA ASN A 48 -35.93 16.53 -37.74
C ASN A 48 -34.82 16.45 -36.68
N LYS A 49 -34.78 17.40 -35.77
CA LYS A 49 -33.85 17.39 -34.62
C LYS A 49 -34.14 16.23 -33.67
N ALA A 50 -35.42 15.95 -33.38
CA ALA A 50 -35.84 14.82 -32.57
C ALA A 50 -35.48 13.48 -33.22
N LEU A 51 -35.61 13.38 -34.55
CA LEU A 51 -35.21 12.21 -35.33
C LEU A 51 -33.69 11.94 -35.19
N VAL A 52 -32.87 12.97 -35.42
CA VAL A 52 -31.40 12.85 -35.24
C VAL A 52 -31.05 12.34 -33.86
N GLN A 53 -31.62 12.95 -32.81
CA GLN A 53 -31.37 12.53 -31.41
C GLN A 53 -31.80 11.07 -31.17
N THR A 54 -32.94 10.65 -31.71
CA THR A 54 -33.45 9.28 -31.59
C THR A 54 -32.48 8.26 -32.23
N LEU A 55 -31.94 8.58 -33.41
CA LEU A 55 -30.97 7.71 -34.09
C LEU A 55 -29.60 7.69 -33.38
N GLU A 56 -29.16 8.83 -32.85
CA GLU A 56 -27.92 8.89 -32.04
C GLU A 56 -28.04 8.05 -30.77
N ASP A 57 -29.17 8.15 -30.05
CA ASP A 57 -29.45 7.34 -28.87
C ASP A 57 -29.49 5.84 -29.23
N THR A 58 -30.11 5.48 -30.37
CA THR A 58 -30.17 4.10 -30.85
C THR A 58 -28.77 3.53 -31.10
N LEU A 59 -27.90 4.30 -31.76
CA LEU A 59 -26.51 3.89 -31.97
C LEU A 59 -25.75 3.70 -30.65
N ALA A 60 -25.94 4.61 -29.68
CA ALA A 60 -25.35 4.50 -28.38
C ALA A 60 -25.81 3.23 -27.63
N PHE A 61 -27.09 2.88 -27.71
CA PHE A 61 -27.60 1.64 -27.12
C PHE A 61 -27.06 0.39 -27.82
N LEU A 62 -26.98 0.37 -29.16
CA LEU A 62 -26.40 -0.75 -29.92
C LEU A 62 -24.93 -0.99 -29.53
N ALA A 63 -24.14 0.07 -29.40
CA ALA A 63 -22.75 -0.05 -28.91
C ALA A 63 -22.65 -0.59 -27.46
N GLN A 64 -23.61 -0.19 -26.58
CA GLN A 64 -23.71 -0.73 -25.24
C GLN A 64 -24.14 -2.19 -25.22
N ILE A 65 -24.98 -2.64 -26.13
CA ILE A 65 -25.43 -4.05 -26.28
C ILE A 65 -24.23 -4.96 -26.53
N ASP A 66 -23.35 -4.62 -27.47
CA ASP A 66 -22.18 -5.43 -27.80
C ASP A 66 -21.25 -5.55 -26.60
N LYS A 67 -20.99 -4.42 -25.90
CA LYS A 67 -20.22 -4.40 -24.67
C LYS A 67 -20.87 -5.25 -23.58
N GLN A 68 -22.18 -5.08 -23.34
CA GLN A 68 -22.92 -5.81 -22.30
C GLN A 68 -22.93 -7.33 -22.53
N LYS A 69 -23.03 -7.77 -23.81
CA LYS A 69 -22.89 -9.20 -24.14
C LYS A 69 -21.53 -9.75 -23.78
N ALA A 70 -20.45 -9.01 -24.08
CA ALA A 70 -19.09 -9.38 -23.69
C ALA A 70 -18.92 -9.42 -22.18
N ASP A 71 -19.45 -8.43 -21.46
CA ASP A 71 -19.40 -8.35 -19.99
C ASP A 71 -20.15 -9.53 -19.33
N ASN A 72 -21.33 -9.89 -19.85
CA ASN A 72 -22.10 -11.04 -19.38
C ASN A 72 -21.33 -12.37 -19.57
N GLN A 73 -20.69 -12.55 -20.72
CA GLN A 73 -19.87 -13.73 -21.00
C GLN A 73 -18.64 -13.79 -20.08
N ALA A 74 -17.94 -12.67 -19.89
CA ALA A 74 -16.79 -12.58 -19.04
C ALA A 74 -17.14 -12.89 -17.57
N LEU A 75 -18.23 -12.31 -17.06
CA LEU A 75 -18.70 -12.55 -15.69
C LEU A 75 -19.07 -14.02 -15.48
N ASN A 76 -19.85 -14.60 -16.40
CA ASN A 76 -20.26 -16.01 -16.32
C ASN A 76 -19.05 -16.96 -16.34
N LYS A 77 -18.07 -16.69 -17.19
CA LYS A 77 -16.80 -17.43 -17.22
C LYS A 77 -16.04 -17.29 -15.90
N SER A 78 -15.93 -16.07 -15.36
CA SER A 78 -15.25 -15.84 -14.09
C SER A 78 -15.88 -16.63 -12.93
N ILE A 79 -17.23 -16.72 -12.90
CA ILE A 79 -17.95 -17.49 -11.90
C ILE A 79 -17.75 -19.00 -12.12
N GLN A 80 -17.78 -19.47 -13.36
CA GLN A 80 -17.53 -20.89 -13.67
C GLN A 80 -16.11 -21.32 -13.26
N ASP A 81 -15.12 -20.45 -13.47
CA ASP A 81 -13.72 -20.71 -13.14
C ASP A 81 -13.41 -20.51 -11.64
N SER A 82 -14.28 -19.81 -10.89
CA SER A 82 -14.02 -19.37 -9.51
C SER A 82 -13.72 -20.54 -8.56
N GLN A 83 -14.47 -21.63 -8.64
CA GLN A 83 -14.29 -22.78 -7.74
C GLN A 83 -12.94 -23.50 -7.98
N LYS A 84 -12.50 -23.57 -9.24
CA LYS A 84 -11.19 -24.14 -9.56
C LYS A 84 -10.07 -23.22 -9.08
N ALA A 85 -10.20 -21.91 -9.31
CA ALA A 85 -9.27 -20.89 -8.87
C ALA A 85 -9.18 -20.84 -7.34
N LEU A 86 -10.31 -20.93 -6.63
CA LEU A 86 -10.38 -21.01 -5.17
C LEU A 86 -9.56 -22.18 -4.62
N LYS A 87 -9.73 -23.39 -5.17
CA LYS A 87 -8.94 -24.56 -4.77
C LYS A 87 -7.45 -24.38 -5.04
N THR A 88 -7.11 -23.73 -6.14
CA THR A 88 -5.71 -23.41 -6.48
C THR A 88 -5.09 -22.45 -5.46
N SER A 89 -5.79 -21.35 -5.13
CA SER A 89 -5.31 -20.39 -4.13
C SER A 89 -5.17 -21.01 -2.73
N GLN A 90 -6.14 -21.86 -2.32
CA GLN A 90 -6.04 -22.59 -1.06
C GLN A 90 -4.83 -23.55 -1.03
N HIS A 91 -4.57 -24.26 -2.12
CA HIS A 91 -3.40 -25.13 -2.21
C HIS A 91 -2.09 -24.34 -2.20
N ASN A 92 -2.03 -23.21 -2.90
CA ASN A 92 -0.85 -22.33 -2.89
C ASN A 92 -0.61 -21.74 -1.49
N LEU A 93 -1.67 -21.33 -0.79
CA LEU A 93 -1.57 -20.85 0.59
C LEU A 93 -0.94 -21.91 1.51
N GLU A 94 -1.37 -23.18 1.40
CA GLU A 94 -0.76 -24.26 2.21
C GLU A 94 0.72 -24.43 1.86
N LYS A 95 1.08 -24.42 0.59
CA LYS A 95 2.50 -24.47 0.18
C LYS A 95 3.29 -23.28 0.74
N LEU A 96 2.74 -22.06 0.69
CA LEU A 96 3.41 -20.87 1.21
C LEU A 96 3.64 -20.93 2.72
N LYS A 97 2.74 -21.58 3.48
CA LYS A 97 2.92 -21.82 4.92
C LYS A 97 4.03 -22.83 5.23
N GLU A 98 4.27 -23.77 4.31
CA GLU A 98 5.33 -24.79 4.44
C GLU A 98 6.71 -24.29 3.97
N VAL A 99 6.79 -23.11 3.33
CA VAL A 99 8.04 -22.54 2.85
C VAL A 99 8.99 -22.32 4.02
N THR A 100 10.15 -22.95 3.95
CA THR A 100 11.24 -22.71 4.90
C THR A 100 12.09 -21.56 4.39
N ILE A 101 12.03 -20.43 5.08
CA ILE A 101 12.86 -19.25 4.76
C ILE A 101 14.29 -19.56 5.20
N ALA A 102 15.27 -19.27 4.33
CA ALA A 102 16.69 -19.51 4.61
C ALA A 102 17.10 -18.79 5.91
N SER A 103 17.71 -19.54 6.82
CA SER A 103 18.23 -18.97 8.07
C SER A 103 19.42 -18.04 7.80
N VAL A 104 19.65 -17.09 8.69
CA VAL A 104 20.76 -16.15 8.62
C VAL A 104 22.10 -16.88 8.50
N ASP A 105 22.29 -17.97 9.25
CA ASP A 105 23.53 -18.76 9.24
C ASP A 105 23.82 -19.41 7.88
N ASN A 106 22.79 -19.90 7.19
CA ASN A 106 22.94 -20.42 5.83
C ASN A 106 23.26 -19.32 4.81
N LEU A 107 22.65 -18.15 4.98
CA LEU A 107 22.87 -17.00 4.11
C LEU A 107 24.28 -16.43 4.26
N THR A 108 24.85 -16.40 5.47
CA THR A 108 26.22 -15.90 5.70
C THR A 108 27.31 -16.73 4.99
N GLN A 109 27.01 -17.91 4.49
CA GLN A 109 27.94 -18.69 3.68
C GLN A 109 28.09 -18.18 2.22
N LYS A 110 27.10 -17.40 1.72
CA LYS A 110 27.11 -16.81 0.37
C LYS A 110 28.01 -15.57 0.32
N ALA A 111 28.47 -15.17 -0.87
CA ALA A 111 29.19 -13.92 -1.06
C ALA A 111 28.26 -12.70 -0.80
N THR A 112 28.80 -11.61 -0.25
CA THR A 112 28.04 -10.39 0.05
C THR A 112 27.37 -9.81 -1.19
N THR A 113 28.03 -9.88 -2.36
CA THR A 113 27.48 -9.44 -3.66
C THR A 113 26.25 -10.25 -4.10
N ASP A 114 26.24 -11.56 -3.82
CA ASP A 114 25.12 -12.43 -4.17
C ASP A 114 23.93 -12.18 -3.25
N LEU A 115 24.18 -12.00 -1.95
CA LEU A 115 23.16 -11.60 -0.99
C LEU A 115 22.50 -10.25 -1.35
N GLN A 116 23.29 -9.28 -1.83
CA GLN A 116 22.77 -7.98 -2.28
C GLN A 116 21.88 -8.10 -3.51
N LYS A 117 22.24 -8.94 -4.48
CA LYS A 117 21.39 -9.23 -5.65
C LYS A 117 20.10 -9.92 -5.26
N GLU A 118 20.18 -10.92 -4.40
CA GLU A 118 19.02 -11.64 -3.87
C GLU A 118 18.08 -10.69 -3.10
N LEU A 119 18.62 -9.83 -2.25
CA LEU A 119 17.87 -8.79 -1.54
C LEU A 119 17.10 -7.88 -2.50
N THR A 120 17.76 -7.38 -3.55
CA THR A 120 17.11 -6.51 -4.56
C THR A 120 16.00 -7.24 -5.30
N SER A 121 16.23 -8.49 -5.67
CA SER A 121 15.22 -9.33 -6.33
C SER A 121 14.00 -9.57 -5.44
N THR A 122 14.21 -9.94 -4.17
CA THR A 122 13.13 -10.19 -3.20
C THR A 122 12.33 -8.91 -2.89
N GLN A 123 12.99 -7.74 -2.85
CA GLN A 123 12.32 -6.45 -2.72
C GLN A 123 11.40 -6.15 -3.91
N SER A 124 11.84 -6.41 -5.14
CA SER A 124 11.00 -6.23 -6.34
C SER A 124 9.79 -7.18 -6.37
N GLN A 125 9.97 -8.42 -5.89
CA GLN A 125 8.86 -9.37 -5.73
C GLN A 125 7.85 -8.86 -4.70
N LEU A 126 8.31 -8.32 -3.57
CA LEU A 126 7.45 -7.74 -2.55
C LEU A 126 6.59 -6.59 -3.10
N GLU A 127 7.16 -5.70 -3.92
CA GLU A 127 6.42 -4.61 -4.58
C GLU A 127 5.31 -5.16 -5.50
N THR A 128 5.59 -6.23 -6.24
CA THR A 128 4.59 -6.91 -7.10
C THR A 128 3.45 -7.49 -6.26
N VAL A 129 3.76 -8.20 -5.18
CA VAL A 129 2.76 -8.78 -4.28
C VAL A 129 1.90 -7.71 -3.61
N GLN A 130 2.48 -6.57 -3.22
CA GLN A 130 1.73 -5.43 -2.66
C GLN A 130 0.75 -4.83 -3.67
N HIS A 131 1.13 -4.76 -4.94
CA HIS A 131 0.24 -4.34 -6.02
C HIS A 131 -0.93 -5.32 -6.21
N ASP A 132 -0.64 -6.63 -6.26
CA ASP A 132 -1.65 -7.69 -6.37
C ASP A 132 -2.64 -7.64 -5.19
N LEU A 133 -2.14 -7.47 -3.96
CA LEU A 133 -2.97 -7.32 -2.77
C LEU A 133 -3.95 -6.16 -2.87
N SER A 134 -3.53 -5.03 -3.44
CA SER A 134 -4.42 -3.89 -3.68
C SER A 134 -5.56 -4.26 -4.63
N ILE A 135 -5.23 -4.85 -5.78
CA ILE A 135 -6.23 -5.27 -6.78
C ILE A 135 -7.22 -6.28 -6.18
N ILE A 136 -6.72 -7.32 -5.50
CA ILE A 136 -7.56 -8.36 -4.91
C ILE A 136 -8.49 -7.79 -3.84
N ASN A 137 -7.97 -6.92 -2.96
CA ASN A 137 -8.79 -6.30 -1.92
C ASN A 137 -9.91 -5.45 -2.51
N ASN A 138 -9.65 -4.71 -3.58
CA ASN A 138 -10.65 -3.92 -4.27
C ASN A 138 -11.72 -4.79 -4.92
N ASN A 139 -11.32 -5.88 -5.56
CA ASN A 139 -12.24 -6.86 -6.12
C ASN A 139 -13.12 -7.49 -5.02
N LEU A 140 -12.55 -7.84 -3.88
CA LEU A 140 -13.30 -8.38 -2.74
C LEU A 140 -14.33 -7.38 -2.21
N VAL A 141 -13.94 -6.11 -2.04
CA VAL A 141 -14.86 -5.05 -1.62
C VAL A 141 -15.97 -4.83 -2.65
N ALA A 142 -15.65 -4.81 -3.94
CA ALA A 142 -16.63 -4.69 -5.01
C ALA A 142 -17.63 -5.85 -4.99
N GLN A 143 -17.17 -7.09 -4.80
CA GLN A 143 -18.05 -8.27 -4.71
C GLN A 143 -18.93 -8.25 -3.46
N ASN A 144 -18.44 -7.79 -2.32
CA ASN A 144 -19.25 -7.69 -1.10
C ASN A 144 -20.41 -6.69 -1.21
N THR A 145 -20.31 -5.70 -2.12
CA THR A 145 -21.36 -4.70 -2.37
C THR A 145 -22.15 -4.95 -3.64
N ALA A 146 -21.71 -5.87 -4.48
CA ALA A 146 -22.36 -6.21 -5.74
C ALA A 146 -23.82 -6.66 -5.57
N PRO A 147 -24.21 -7.49 -4.58
CA PRO A 147 -25.60 -7.89 -4.39
C PRO A 147 -26.56 -6.72 -4.18
N ASP A 148 -26.20 -5.77 -3.30
CA ASP A 148 -27.06 -4.62 -3.02
C ASP A 148 -27.23 -3.71 -4.23
N LYS A 149 -26.13 -3.47 -4.97
CA LYS A 149 -26.16 -2.68 -6.21
C LYS A 149 -26.98 -3.38 -7.32
N ALA A 150 -26.80 -4.69 -7.46
CA ALA A 150 -27.54 -5.47 -8.45
C ALA A 150 -29.04 -5.48 -8.13
N GLN A 151 -29.43 -5.64 -6.88
CA GLN A 151 -30.84 -5.61 -6.47
C GLN A 151 -31.50 -4.24 -6.75
N THR A 152 -30.78 -3.15 -6.48
CA THR A 152 -31.24 -1.79 -6.77
C THR A 152 -31.41 -1.61 -8.30
N ALA A 153 -30.38 -2.00 -9.07
CA ALA A 153 -30.41 -1.91 -10.53
C ALA A 153 -31.55 -2.74 -11.14
N LEU A 154 -31.80 -3.96 -10.66
CA LEU A 154 -32.93 -4.79 -11.11
C LEU A 154 -34.27 -4.10 -10.88
N THR A 155 -34.46 -3.44 -9.74
CA THR A 155 -35.69 -2.71 -9.41
C THR A 155 -35.91 -1.53 -10.37
N GLU A 156 -34.87 -0.75 -10.67
CA GLU A 156 -34.93 0.37 -11.61
C GLU A 156 -35.21 -0.11 -13.04
N MET A 157 -34.57 -1.21 -13.45
CA MET A 157 -34.78 -1.79 -14.78
C MET A 157 -36.20 -2.32 -14.99
N VAL A 158 -36.81 -2.94 -13.96
CA VAL A 158 -38.22 -3.38 -14.01
C VAL A 158 -39.12 -2.19 -14.24
N LYS A 159 -38.93 -1.08 -13.54
CA LYS A 159 -39.68 0.16 -13.72
C LYS A 159 -39.52 0.70 -15.14
N ARG A 160 -38.26 0.79 -15.64
CA ARG A 160 -37.98 1.28 -16.99
C ARG A 160 -38.58 0.38 -18.07
N LYS A 161 -38.54 -0.94 -17.90
CA LYS A 161 -39.20 -1.92 -18.82
C LYS A 161 -40.72 -1.67 -18.91
N GLN A 162 -41.38 -1.39 -17.78
CA GLN A 162 -42.81 -1.06 -17.75
C GLN A 162 -43.11 0.24 -18.50
N GLU A 163 -42.27 1.29 -18.32
CA GLU A 163 -42.40 2.55 -19.03
C GLU A 163 -42.26 2.35 -20.55
N ILE A 164 -41.25 1.61 -21.02
CA ILE A 164 -41.02 1.29 -22.42
C ILE A 164 -42.19 0.49 -22.97
N SER A 165 -42.65 -0.53 -22.27
CA SER A 165 -43.81 -1.35 -22.72
C SER A 165 -45.10 -0.51 -22.89
N SER A 166 -45.31 0.46 -21.96
CA SER A 166 -46.42 1.41 -22.07
C SER A 166 -46.28 2.32 -23.30
N GLN A 167 -45.08 2.79 -23.61
CA GLN A 167 -44.81 3.63 -24.79
C GLN A 167 -44.99 2.84 -26.10
N LEU A 168 -44.51 1.61 -26.16
CA LEU A 168 -44.66 0.73 -27.31
C LEU A 168 -46.13 0.36 -27.61
N SER A 169 -46.97 0.38 -26.57
CA SER A 169 -48.42 0.12 -26.72
C SER A 169 -49.23 1.32 -27.24
N ALA A 170 -48.59 2.49 -27.36
CA ALA A 170 -49.26 3.70 -27.82
C ALA A 170 -49.62 3.63 -29.31
N THR A 171 -50.86 4.05 -29.67
CA THR A 171 -51.33 4.13 -31.06
C THR A 171 -50.57 5.26 -31.75
N ASN A 172 -49.94 4.99 -32.92
CA ASN A 172 -49.20 5.95 -33.76
C ASN A 172 -47.78 6.31 -33.32
N ILE A 173 -47.00 5.36 -32.75
CA ILE A 173 -45.59 5.54 -32.54
C ILE A 173 -44.82 5.65 -33.86
N LYS A 174 -43.87 6.61 -33.99
CA LYS A 174 -42.97 6.70 -35.17
C LYS A 174 -42.03 5.49 -35.19
N ASN A 175 -41.75 4.93 -36.35
CA ASN A 175 -40.93 3.71 -36.52
C ASN A 175 -39.56 3.83 -35.89
N GLU A 176 -38.89 5.01 -35.99
CA GLU A 176 -37.56 5.22 -35.46
C GLU A 176 -37.60 5.25 -33.93
N LEU A 177 -38.63 5.80 -33.30
CA LEU A 177 -38.84 5.78 -31.88
C LEU A 177 -39.15 4.36 -31.39
N GLN A 178 -39.97 3.61 -32.12
CA GLN A 178 -40.23 2.20 -31.82
C GLN A 178 -38.94 1.40 -31.85
N THR A 179 -38.12 1.54 -32.90
CA THR A 179 -36.80 0.88 -33.02
C THR A 179 -35.87 1.24 -31.84
N LYS A 180 -35.80 2.51 -31.47
CA LYS A 180 -35.02 2.94 -30.29
C LYS A 180 -35.46 2.23 -29.02
N LEU A 181 -36.77 2.18 -28.77
CA LEU A 181 -37.33 1.55 -27.56
C LEU A 181 -37.11 0.03 -27.54
N GLU A 182 -37.19 -0.63 -28.71
CA GLU A 182 -36.89 -2.06 -28.84
C GLU A 182 -35.41 -2.36 -28.57
N VAL A 183 -34.47 -1.52 -29.05
CA VAL A 183 -33.04 -1.62 -28.79
C VAL A 183 -32.73 -1.33 -27.30
N GLU A 184 -33.39 -0.33 -26.71
CA GLU A 184 -33.26 -0.04 -25.27
C GLU A 184 -33.75 -1.21 -24.40
N LEU A 185 -34.84 -1.86 -24.81
CA LEU A 185 -35.41 -3.02 -24.12
C LEU A 185 -34.42 -4.19 -24.11
N GLU A 186 -33.80 -4.51 -25.24
CA GLU A 186 -32.78 -5.56 -25.35
C GLU A 186 -31.59 -5.25 -24.45
N LEU A 187 -31.11 -3.99 -24.41
CA LEU A 187 -30.04 -3.57 -23.52
C LEU A 187 -30.41 -3.76 -22.03
N ILE A 188 -31.66 -3.44 -21.67
CA ILE A 188 -32.17 -3.66 -20.30
C ILE A 188 -32.20 -5.16 -19.98
N GLU A 189 -32.62 -6.02 -20.90
CA GLU A 189 -32.64 -7.48 -20.69
C GLU A 189 -31.24 -8.06 -20.50
N LEU A 190 -30.27 -7.58 -21.27
CA LEU A 190 -28.86 -7.96 -21.09
C LEU A 190 -28.29 -7.48 -19.74
N LYS A 191 -28.61 -6.25 -19.31
CA LYS A 191 -28.23 -5.73 -17.98
C LYS A 191 -28.93 -6.49 -16.85
N ASN A 192 -30.20 -6.88 -17.02
CA ASN A 192 -30.89 -7.74 -16.06
C ASN A 192 -30.20 -9.09 -15.93
N THR A 193 -29.85 -9.71 -17.06
CA THR A 193 -29.11 -10.97 -17.09
C THR A 193 -27.77 -10.83 -16.37
N TYR A 194 -27.02 -9.76 -16.60
CA TYR A 194 -25.77 -9.47 -15.87
C TYR A 194 -25.98 -9.45 -14.36
N ASN A 195 -26.96 -8.68 -13.89
CA ASN A 195 -27.22 -8.54 -12.46
C ASN A 195 -27.70 -9.84 -11.82
N GLN A 196 -28.47 -10.68 -12.55
CA GLN A 196 -28.86 -12.00 -12.09
C GLN A 196 -27.68 -12.96 -11.97
N ILE A 197 -26.78 -12.98 -12.97
CA ILE A 197 -25.54 -13.75 -12.95
C ILE A 197 -24.68 -13.30 -11.75
N LEU A 198 -24.55 -11.98 -11.56
CA LEU A 198 -23.78 -11.39 -10.47
C LEU A 198 -24.34 -11.79 -9.09
N LEU A 199 -25.66 -11.72 -8.89
CA LEU A 199 -26.31 -12.16 -7.66
C LEU A 199 -26.08 -13.65 -7.38
N GLY A 200 -26.19 -14.50 -8.44
CA GLY A 200 -25.98 -15.94 -8.32
C GLY A 200 -24.54 -16.35 -8.03
N GLY A 201 -23.56 -15.57 -8.50
CA GLY A 201 -22.12 -15.89 -8.41
C GLY A 201 -21.33 -15.05 -7.41
N SER A 202 -21.93 -14.06 -6.77
CA SER A 202 -21.23 -13.12 -5.89
C SER A 202 -20.56 -13.80 -4.69
N GLU A 203 -21.19 -14.82 -4.10
CA GLU A 203 -20.64 -15.60 -2.98
C GLU A 203 -19.39 -16.39 -3.41
N ASP A 204 -19.43 -17.03 -4.59
CA ASP A 204 -18.31 -17.81 -5.14
C ASP A 204 -17.12 -16.90 -5.46
N LEU A 205 -17.36 -15.72 -6.05
CA LEU A 205 -16.31 -14.73 -6.34
C LEU A 205 -15.73 -14.10 -5.07
N SER A 206 -16.57 -13.80 -4.09
CA SER A 206 -16.13 -13.27 -2.80
C SER A 206 -15.24 -14.28 -2.06
N ALA A 207 -15.62 -15.57 -2.07
CA ALA A 207 -14.82 -16.66 -1.48
C ALA A 207 -13.46 -16.79 -2.20
N LEU A 208 -13.44 -16.70 -3.55
CA LEU A 208 -12.22 -16.72 -4.34
C LEU A 208 -11.29 -15.56 -3.96
N TYR A 209 -11.79 -14.32 -3.99
CA TYR A 209 -10.95 -13.14 -3.68
C TYR A 209 -10.48 -13.14 -2.22
N SER A 210 -11.27 -13.67 -1.28
CA SER A 210 -10.83 -13.86 0.10
C SER A 210 -9.65 -14.84 0.19
N ALA A 211 -9.74 -15.98 -0.50
CA ALA A 211 -8.66 -16.97 -0.51
C ALA A 211 -7.38 -16.43 -1.20
N GLN A 212 -7.54 -15.69 -2.30
CA GLN A 212 -6.41 -15.02 -2.98
C GLN A 212 -5.77 -13.96 -2.09
N LEU A 213 -6.58 -13.22 -1.31
CA LEU A 213 -6.07 -12.24 -0.35
C LEU A 213 -5.23 -12.90 0.73
N ASP A 214 -5.67 -14.04 1.27
CA ASP A 214 -4.93 -14.79 2.28
C ASP A 214 -3.65 -15.41 1.71
N GLU A 215 -3.68 -15.95 0.48
CA GLU A 215 -2.52 -16.43 -0.27
C GLU A 215 -1.46 -15.33 -0.41
N LYS A 216 -1.86 -14.17 -0.92
CA LYS A 216 -0.94 -13.05 -1.15
C LYS A 216 -0.42 -12.40 0.13
N LYS A 217 -1.21 -12.40 1.22
CA LYS A 217 -0.72 -11.97 2.55
C LYS A 217 0.35 -12.89 3.08
N GLN A 218 0.20 -14.22 2.92
CA GLN A 218 1.22 -15.16 3.34
C GLN A 218 2.50 -15.02 2.51
N GLU A 219 2.38 -14.82 1.19
CA GLU A 219 3.50 -14.53 0.31
C GLU A 219 4.24 -13.24 0.74
N GLN A 220 3.51 -12.18 1.03
CA GLN A 220 4.06 -10.93 1.56
C GLN A 220 4.85 -11.15 2.86
N GLN A 221 4.31 -11.93 3.80
CA GLN A 221 4.96 -12.23 5.07
C GLN A 221 6.27 -13.01 4.85
N ASN A 222 6.26 -14.00 3.96
CA ASN A 222 7.45 -14.78 3.64
C ASN A 222 8.54 -13.90 3.03
N LEU A 223 8.21 -13.06 2.04
CA LEU A 223 9.16 -12.13 1.42
C LEU A 223 9.72 -11.10 2.41
N GLN A 224 8.89 -10.56 3.31
CA GLN A 224 9.36 -9.65 4.36
C GLN A 224 10.33 -10.32 5.31
N ALA A 225 10.08 -11.57 5.72
CA ALA A 225 10.97 -12.34 6.56
C ALA A 225 12.29 -12.69 5.84
N GLU A 226 12.23 -13.03 4.56
CA GLU A 226 13.41 -13.27 3.71
C GLU A 226 14.27 -12.01 3.58
N ILE A 227 13.69 -10.85 3.29
CA ILE A 227 14.38 -9.55 3.25
C ILE A 227 15.08 -9.26 4.59
N ALA A 228 14.41 -9.49 5.71
CA ALA A 228 14.99 -9.28 7.04
C ALA A 228 16.20 -10.20 7.29
N ASN A 229 16.10 -11.48 6.90
CA ASN A 229 17.20 -12.44 7.05
C ASN A 229 18.38 -12.10 6.13
N LEU A 230 18.13 -11.75 4.86
CA LEU A 230 19.14 -11.30 3.91
C LEU A 230 19.89 -10.07 4.41
N GLN A 231 19.17 -9.06 4.88
CA GLN A 231 19.78 -7.85 5.44
C GLN A 231 20.60 -8.13 6.68
N THR A 232 20.11 -9.01 7.57
CA THR A 232 20.83 -9.43 8.78
C THR A 232 22.11 -10.19 8.39
N ALA A 233 22.05 -11.10 7.42
CA ALA A 233 23.21 -11.84 6.94
C ALA A 233 24.29 -10.92 6.33
N ILE A 234 23.89 -9.96 5.51
CA ILE A 234 24.77 -8.93 4.94
C ILE A 234 25.45 -8.13 6.06
N ASN A 235 24.67 -7.66 7.02
CA ASN A 235 25.18 -6.87 8.14
C ASN A 235 26.16 -7.67 9.01
N ASN A 236 25.84 -8.93 9.32
CA ASN A 236 26.74 -9.82 10.09
C ASN A 236 28.07 -10.02 9.40
N LYS A 237 28.08 -10.22 8.07
CA LYS A 237 29.33 -10.34 7.30
C LYS A 237 30.18 -9.08 7.36
N ILE A 238 29.58 -7.91 7.21
CA ILE A 238 30.30 -6.64 7.27
C ILE A 238 30.88 -6.43 8.69
N VAL A 239 30.13 -6.78 9.74
CA VAL A 239 30.63 -6.72 11.13
C VAL A 239 31.78 -7.72 11.34
N GLU A 240 31.67 -8.95 10.85
CA GLU A 240 32.71 -9.97 10.92
C GLU A 240 34.00 -9.53 10.21
N GLU A 241 33.89 -8.99 9.00
CA GLU A 241 35.02 -8.42 8.26
C GLU A 241 35.72 -7.29 9.05
N SER A 242 34.95 -6.40 9.67
CA SER A 242 35.47 -5.31 10.51
C SER A 242 36.11 -5.82 11.79
N GLN A 243 35.56 -6.88 12.40
CA GLN A 243 36.15 -7.52 13.58
C GLN A 243 37.49 -8.19 13.23
N ASN A 244 37.55 -8.92 12.10
CA ASN A 244 38.78 -9.55 11.65
C ASN A 244 39.90 -8.53 11.39
N LYS A 245 39.56 -7.34 10.87
CA LYS A 245 40.53 -6.23 10.72
C LYS A 245 41.04 -5.72 12.09
N LEU A 246 40.17 -5.60 13.07
CA LEU A 246 40.56 -5.23 14.45
C LEU A 246 41.48 -6.26 15.04
N ASP A 247 41.17 -7.55 14.94
CA ASP A 247 41.97 -8.64 15.47
C ASP A 247 43.38 -8.67 14.83
N GLN A 248 43.45 -8.41 13.52
CA GLN A 248 44.72 -8.27 12.78
C GLN A 248 45.54 -7.07 13.28
N ALA A 249 44.89 -5.90 13.43
CA ALA A 249 45.57 -4.69 13.95
C ALA A 249 46.13 -4.90 15.37
N GLN A 250 45.35 -5.55 16.24
CA GLN A 250 45.81 -5.91 17.60
C GLN A 250 46.94 -6.93 17.61
N ALA A 251 46.88 -7.93 16.72
CA ALA A 251 47.96 -8.92 16.59
C ALA A 251 49.27 -8.25 16.14
N VAL A 252 49.21 -7.34 15.15
CA VAL A 252 50.38 -6.56 14.69
C VAL A 252 50.92 -5.68 15.82
N GLN A 253 50.06 -4.99 16.57
CA GLN A 253 50.46 -4.17 17.74
C GLN A 253 51.16 -5.00 18.78
N ASN A 254 50.63 -6.18 19.13
CA ASN A 254 51.22 -7.07 20.15
C ASN A 254 52.59 -7.64 19.71
N GLN A 255 52.71 -8.02 18.43
CA GLN A 255 54.00 -8.49 17.88
C GLN A 255 55.06 -7.39 17.91
N GLN A 256 54.69 -6.15 17.56
CA GLN A 256 55.61 -5.02 17.51
C GLN A 256 55.97 -4.54 18.92
N ASN A 257 55.06 -4.61 19.90
CA ASN A 257 55.38 -4.31 21.31
C ASN A 257 56.50 -5.18 21.85
N ASN A 258 56.66 -6.39 21.31
CA ASN A 258 57.75 -7.32 21.70
C ASN A 258 59.02 -7.16 20.84
N ALA A 259 58.91 -6.56 19.66
CA ALA A 259 60.00 -6.51 18.68
C ALA A 259 60.68 -5.16 18.52
N THR A 260 60.01 -4.05 18.88
CA THR A 260 60.55 -2.69 18.71
C THR A 260 60.58 -1.93 20.04
N THR A 261 61.63 -1.14 20.22
CA THR A 261 61.81 -0.23 21.39
C THR A 261 61.46 1.22 21.02
N ASN A 262 61.14 1.50 19.77
CA ASN A 262 60.83 2.86 19.35
C ASN A 262 59.40 3.28 19.77
N PRO A 263 59.28 4.24 20.72
CA PRO A 263 57.98 4.63 21.29
C PRO A 263 57.05 5.30 20.24
N VAL A 264 57.60 5.90 19.19
CA VAL A 264 56.82 6.56 18.14
C VAL A 264 56.08 5.50 17.32
N ILE A 265 56.76 4.42 16.94
CA ILE A 265 56.14 3.31 16.19
C ILE A 265 55.00 2.69 17.01
N LEU A 266 55.24 2.47 18.33
CA LEU A 266 54.22 1.93 19.23
C LEU A 266 52.99 2.84 19.34
N ARG A 267 53.20 4.17 19.43
CA ARG A 267 52.13 5.16 19.42
C ARG A 267 51.33 5.15 18.13
N GLU A 268 52.00 5.08 17.00
CA GLU A 268 51.30 5.05 15.68
C GLU A 268 50.51 3.74 15.48
N LEU A 269 50.97 2.61 15.97
CA LEU A 269 50.22 1.36 16.00
C LEU A 269 48.99 1.44 16.94
N ASP A 270 49.11 2.07 18.09
CA ASP A 270 47.98 2.29 19.01
C ASP A 270 46.90 3.15 18.36
N ILE A 271 47.28 4.19 17.60
CA ILE A 271 46.35 5.00 16.82
C ILE A 271 45.61 4.13 15.78
N ASN A 272 46.33 3.26 15.04
CA ASN A 272 45.69 2.37 14.05
C ASN A 272 44.68 1.43 14.71
N THR A 273 45.03 0.83 15.85
CA THR A 273 44.11 -0.04 16.59
C THR A 273 42.85 0.71 17.03
N LYS A 274 42.98 1.97 17.52
CA LYS A 274 41.84 2.81 17.89
C LYS A 274 40.99 3.18 16.71
N VAL A 275 41.57 3.51 15.54
CA VAL A 275 40.86 3.82 14.32
C VAL A 275 40.06 2.60 13.84
N THR A 276 40.69 1.40 13.87
CA THR A 276 40.00 0.14 13.48
C THR A 276 38.89 -0.23 14.46
N GLN A 277 39.08 0.00 15.76
CA GLN A 277 38.03 -0.19 16.75
C GLN A 277 36.84 0.75 16.54
N GLU A 278 37.10 1.98 16.15
CA GLU A 278 36.04 2.94 15.81
C GLU A 278 35.31 2.55 14.52
N LEU A 279 36.01 2.01 13.51
CA LEU A 279 35.39 1.46 12.31
C LEU A 279 34.41 0.33 12.67
N LEU A 280 34.81 -0.61 13.55
CA LEU A 280 33.93 -1.68 14.01
C LEU A 280 32.68 -1.14 14.70
N LYS A 281 32.83 -0.11 15.56
CA LYS A 281 31.69 0.53 16.21
C LYS A 281 30.75 1.14 15.18
N GLN A 282 31.27 1.90 14.19
CA GLN A 282 30.46 2.47 13.12
C GLN A 282 29.72 1.42 12.31
N THR A 283 30.35 0.29 12.05
CA THR A 283 29.74 -0.83 11.33
C THR A 283 28.56 -1.42 12.12
N LYS A 284 28.69 -1.54 13.44
CA LYS A 284 27.59 -1.98 14.32
C LYS A 284 26.44 -0.98 14.35
N ASP A 285 26.74 0.32 14.45
CA ASP A 285 25.74 1.38 14.43
C ASP A 285 24.98 1.40 13.09
N MET A 286 25.67 1.16 11.96
CA MET A 286 25.08 1.02 10.65
C MET A 286 24.08 -0.16 10.55
N THR A 287 24.37 -1.28 11.23
CA THR A 287 23.47 -2.44 11.28
C THR A 287 22.12 -2.05 11.90
N GLN A 288 22.14 -1.33 13.02
CA GLN A 288 20.92 -0.86 13.68
C GLN A 288 20.11 0.09 12.77
N LEU A 289 20.78 1.07 12.16
CA LEU A 289 20.15 2.01 11.23
C LEU A 289 19.52 1.32 10.01
N SER A 290 20.18 0.28 9.50
CA SER A 290 19.65 -0.52 8.40
C SER A 290 18.33 -1.23 8.78
N GLN A 291 18.24 -1.78 9.99
CA GLN A 291 17.02 -2.38 10.51
C GLN A 291 15.90 -1.35 10.70
N ASP A 292 16.24 -0.19 11.24
CA ASP A 292 15.28 0.91 11.41
C ASP A 292 14.75 1.42 10.06
N ASN A 293 15.61 1.53 9.05
CA ASN A 293 15.19 1.90 7.71
C ASN A 293 14.21 0.89 7.10
N LEU A 294 14.47 -0.41 7.25
CA LEU A 294 13.54 -1.45 6.78
C LEU A 294 12.19 -1.36 7.48
N ARG A 295 12.19 -1.15 8.81
CA ARG A 295 10.96 -1.01 9.60
C ARG A 295 10.12 0.18 9.12
N ILE A 296 10.73 1.36 8.96
CA ILE A 296 10.02 2.56 8.53
C ILE A 296 9.55 2.44 7.09
N LYS A 297 10.37 1.87 6.19
CA LYS A 297 9.96 1.58 4.81
C LYS A 297 8.74 0.66 4.76
N SER A 298 8.73 -0.41 5.55
CA SER A 298 7.56 -1.32 5.64
C SER A 298 6.29 -0.61 6.11
N VAL A 299 6.40 0.30 7.09
CA VAL A 299 5.25 1.12 7.53
C VAL A 299 4.79 2.05 6.42
N LEU A 300 5.70 2.71 5.72
CA LEU A 300 5.39 3.60 4.59
C LEU A 300 4.66 2.85 3.47
N ASP A 301 5.19 1.69 3.07
CA ASP A 301 4.60 0.86 2.01
C ASP A 301 3.18 0.40 2.39
N ASN A 302 2.98 -0.06 3.63
CA ASN A 302 1.67 -0.44 4.14
C ASN A 302 0.69 0.74 4.19
N LEU A 303 1.16 1.92 4.54
CA LEU A 303 0.35 3.13 4.61
C LEU A 303 -0.06 3.62 3.21
N GLN A 304 0.86 3.59 2.25
CA GLN A 304 0.57 3.90 0.85
C GLN A 304 -0.44 2.92 0.23
N GLN A 305 -0.33 1.63 0.55
CA GLN A 305 -1.31 0.63 0.14
C GLN A 305 -2.68 0.91 0.77
N THR A 306 -2.70 1.26 2.06
CA THR A 306 -3.92 1.64 2.78
C THR A 306 -4.56 2.88 2.15
N GLN A 307 -3.76 3.87 1.77
CA GLN A 307 -4.24 5.07 1.08
C GLN A 307 -4.97 4.72 -0.23
N ARG A 308 -4.33 3.94 -1.10
CA ARG A 308 -4.94 3.49 -2.36
C ARG A 308 -6.24 2.74 -2.12
N ASN A 309 -6.24 1.79 -1.19
CA ASN A 309 -7.43 1.00 -0.85
C ASN A 309 -8.58 1.86 -0.33
N ILE A 310 -8.30 2.84 0.56
CA ILE A 310 -9.31 3.75 1.10
C ILE A 310 -9.90 4.63 -0.01
N GLU A 311 -9.10 5.15 -0.91
CA GLU A 311 -9.57 6.00 -2.02
C GLU A 311 -10.55 5.26 -2.91
N GLU A 312 -10.26 4.03 -3.24
CA GLU A 312 -11.11 3.16 -4.06
C GLU A 312 -12.38 2.72 -3.29
N GLN A 313 -12.23 2.38 -2.00
CA GLN A 313 -13.36 2.01 -1.14
C GLN A 313 -14.34 3.17 -0.93
N ILE A 314 -13.85 4.39 -0.73
CA ILE A 314 -14.70 5.59 -0.63
C ILE A 314 -15.50 5.76 -1.92
N SER A 315 -14.86 5.64 -3.08
CA SER A 315 -15.53 5.78 -4.38
C SER A 315 -16.58 4.69 -4.62
N SER A 316 -16.30 3.45 -4.20
CA SER A 316 -17.17 2.29 -4.46
C SER A 316 -18.31 2.13 -3.44
N LEU A 317 -18.11 2.55 -2.19
CA LEU A 317 -19.00 2.30 -1.05
C LEU A 317 -19.72 3.56 -0.56
N GLN A 318 -19.68 4.65 -1.32
CA GLN A 318 -20.28 5.92 -0.92
C GLN A 318 -21.75 5.73 -0.49
N GLY A 319 -22.10 6.17 0.71
CA GLY A 319 -23.46 6.07 1.27
C GLY A 319 -23.80 4.76 1.96
N THR A 320 -22.88 3.78 2.07
CA THR A 320 -23.12 2.50 2.73
C THR A 320 -22.63 2.48 4.19
N LEU A 321 -23.29 1.66 5.05
CA LEU A 321 -22.85 1.42 6.44
C LEU A 321 -21.49 0.69 6.52
N VAL A 322 -21.13 -0.04 5.47
CA VAL A 322 -19.85 -0.75 5.37
C VAL A 322 -18.71 0.25 5.37
N LEU A 323 -18.85 1.36 4.63
CA LEU A 323 -17.85 2.43 4.61
C LEU A 323 -17.58 3.01 6.00
N SER A 324 -18.62 3.23 6.83
CA SER A 324 -18.45 3.69 8.23
C SER A 324 -17.55 2.79 9.06
N ARG A 325 -17.77 1.48 8.96
CA ARG A 325 -16.98 0.50 9.72
C ARG A 325 -15.52 0.51 9.27
N ILE A 326 -15.29 0.59 7.94
CA ILE A 326 -13.95 0.68 7.36
C ILE A 326 -13.25 1.96 7.83
N ILE A 327 -13.92 3.12 7.74
CA ILE A 327 -13.39 4.41 8.19
C ILE A 327 -12.95 4.36 9.65
N ASN A 328 -13.82 3.85 10.54
CA ASN A 328 -13.50 3.80 11.97
C ASN A 328 -12.33 2.84 12.28
N LYS A 329 -12.27 1.70 11.60
CA LYS A 329 -11.17 0.74 11.76
C LYS A 329 -9.84 1.34 11.27
N GLN A 330 -9.83 1.95 10.10
CA GLN A 330 -8.62 2.54 9.52
C GLN A 330 -8.11 3.73 10.32
N LYS A 331 -9.01 4.58 10.82
CA LYS A 331 -8.63 5.73 11.66
C LYS A 331 -7.85 5.32 12.92
N GLN A 332 -8.17 4.17 13.52
CA GLN A 332 -7.49 3.65 14.71
C GLN A 332 -6.12 3.02 14.42
N SER A 333 -5.88 2.63 13.16
CA SER A 333 -4.64 1.96 12.76
C SER A 333 -3.57 2.89 12.18
N LEU A 334 -3.87 4.19 12.01
CA LEU A 334 -2.90 5.15 11.46
C LEU A 334 -1.81 5.47 12.49
N PRO A 335 -0.52 5.49 12.08
CA PRO A 335 0.56 5.97 12.92
C PRO A 335 0.35 7.45 13.28
N GLN A 336 0.50 7.82 14.55
CA GLN A 336 0.27 9.19 15.02
C GLN A 336 1.54 9.89 15.53
N ASP A 337 2.59 9.13 15.87
CA ASP A 337 3.81 9.63 16.49
C ASP A 337 5.06 9.44 15.61
N GLU A 338 6.09 10.25 15.88
CA GLU A 338 7.42 10.04 15.33
C GLU A 338 7.96 8.67 15.75
N MET A 339 8.39 7.86 14.77
CA MET A 339 8.92 6.51 15.02
C MET A 339 10.35 6.57 15.58
N ILE A 340 11.14 7.54 15.12
CA ILE A 340 12.51 7.80 15.58
C ILE A 340 12.66 9.31 15.75
N SER A 341 13.06 9.72 16.97
CA SER A 341 13.27 11.13 17.29
C SER A 341 14.73 11.57 17.10
N GLY A 342 14.93 12.85 16.84
CA GLY A 342 16.25 13.46 16.79
C GLY A 342 17.11 13.12 15.57
N LEU A 343 16.51 12.66 14.46
CA LEU A 343 17.21 12.30 13.22
C LEU A 343 18.04 13.46 12.67
N SER A 344 17.47 14.67 12.59
CA SER A 344 18.16 15.86 12.07
C SER A 344 19.43 16.19 12.86
N LYS A 345 19.41 15.98 14.18
CA LYS A 345 20.62 16.15 15.02
C LYS A 345 21.66 15.08 14.70
N GLN A 346 21.26 13.81 14.60
CA GLN A 346 22.16 12.71 14.25
C GLN A 346 22.81 12.94 12.88
N ILE A 347 22.05 13.43 11.89
CA ILE A 347 22.56 13.80 10.57
C ILE A 347 23.60 14.91 10.66
N ALA A 348 23.34 15.96 11.46
CA ALA A 348 24.29 17.05 11.64
C ALA A 348 25.58 16.58 12.31
N ASP A 349 25.48 15.81 13.41
CA ASP A 349 26.62 15.27 14.15
C ASP A 349 27.46 14.33 13.24
N LEU A 350 26.82 13.53 12.40
CA LEU A 350 27.50 12.63 11.48
C LEU A 350 28.27 13.39 10.38
N ARG A 351 27.71 14.49 9.87
CA ARG A 351 28.38 15.35 8.89
C ARG A 351 29.66 15.97 9.45
N VAL A 352 29.61 16.48 10.69
CA VAL A 352 30.79 17.01 11.39
C VAL A 352 31.82 15.91 11.50
N ARG A 353 31.42 14.71 11.89
CA ARG A 353 32.34 13.58 12.06
C ARG A 353 33.00 13.14 10.75
N VAL A 354 32.27 13.13 9.62
CA VAL A 354 32.86 12.88 8.30
C VAL A 354 33.93 13.92 7.97
N PHE A 355 33.66 15.18 8.29
CA PHE A 355 34.61 16.27 8.08
C PHE A 355 35.88 16.07 8.91
N ASP A 356 35.74 15.84 10.23
CA ASP A 356 36.87 15.66 11.15
C ASP A 356 37.77 14.47 10.73
N ILE A 357 37.16 13.34 10.34
CA ILE A 357 37.91 12.16 9.89
C ILE A 357 38.60 12.42 8.55
N THR A 358 37.97 13.18 7.65
CA THR A 358 38.59 13.56 6.37
C THR A 358 39.80 14.46 6.61
N GLU A 359 39.66 15.48 7.48
CA GLU A 359 40.78 16.37 7.86
C GLU A 359 41.92 15.58 8.52
N PHE A 360 41.58 14.65 9.43
CA PHE A 360 42.57 13.78 10.02
C PHE A 360 43.32 12.93 8.99
N LYS A 361 42.63 12.33 8.02
CA LYS A 361 43.24 11.58 6.94
C LYS A 361 44.14 12.45 6.08
N ASP A 362 43.71 13.66 5.76
CA ASP A 362 44.46 14.60 4.90
C ASP A 362 45.70 15.11 5.60
N SER A 363 45.77 15.13 6.95
CA SER A 363 46.92 15.56 7.70
C SER A 363 48.19 14.74 7.46
N PHE A 364 48.07 13.52 6.96
CA PHE A 364 49.18 12.62 6.57
C PHE A 364 49.05 12.07 5.15
N ALA A 365 48.35 12.78 4.24
CA ALA A 365 48.25 12.44 2.83
C ALA A 365 49.59 12.23 2.15
N ASP A 366 50.61 13.07 2.49
CA ASP A 366 52.00 12.83 2.17
C ASP A 366 52.69 12.15 3.33
N ILE A 367 52.81 10.82 3.26
CA ILE A 367 53.38 9.96 4.28
C ILE A 367 54.86 10.35 4.56
N ASN A 368 55.63 10.68 3.54
CA ASN A 368 57.07 11.04 3.71
C ASN A 368 57.22 12.39 4.42
N ALA A 369 56.39 13.37 4.04
CA ALA A 369 56.38 14.66 4.73
C ALA A 369 55.92 14.51 6.19
N TYR A 370 54.94 13.64 6.48
CA TYR A 370 54.48 13.35 7.82
C TYR A 370 55.55 12.68 8.66
N ILE A 371 56.27 11.66 8.14
CA ILE A 371 57.38 11.01 8.83
C ILE A 371 58.51 12.04 9.13
N SER A 372 58.85 12.89 8.18
CA SER A 372 59.86 13.93 8.37
C SER A 372 59.47 14.96 9.42
N ARG A 373 58.17 15.28 9.52
CA ARG A 373 57.66 16.16 10.59
C ARG A 373 57.80 15.49 11.96
N ILE A 374 57.46 14.20 12.10
CA ILE A 374 57.64 13.44 13.35
C ILE A 374 59.12 13.42 13.72
N GLU A 375 60.05 13.21 12.78
CA GLU A 375 61.50 13.28 13.07
C GLU A 375 61.91 14.61 13.66
N GLN A 376 61.33 15.71 13.17
CA GLN A 376 61.63 17.07 13.67
C GLN A 376 61.01 17.32 15.05
N ASP A 377 59.74 16.97 15.24
CA ASP A 377 58.97 17.21 16.47
C ASP A 377 59.54 16.40 17.64
N GLU A 378 59.86 15.13 17.42
CA GLU A 378 60.38 14.21 18.45
C GLU A 378 61.92 14.25 18.56
N LYS A 379 62.61 15.09 17.73
CA LYS A 379 64.05 15.20 17.68
C LYS A 379 64.77 13.86 17.56
N THR A 380 64.21 12.98 16.73
CA THR A 380 64.72 11.60 16.54
C THR A 380 64.97 11.39 15.02
N THR A 381 65.83 10.41 14.70
CA THR A 381 66.05 10.00 13.32
C THR A 381 65.72 8.53 13.20
N PHE A 382 64.81 8.20 12.22
CA PHE A 382 64.46 6.84 11.98
C PHE A 382 65.44 6.13 11.08
N THR A 383 65.71 4.88 11.34
CA THR A 383 66.43 4.00 10.41
C THR A 383 65.58 3.75 9.17
N SER A 384 66.20 3.31 8.05
CA SER A 384 65.47 2.96 6.82
C SER A 384 64.38 1.92 7.06
N LYS A 385 64.59 0.96 7.96
CA LYS A 385 63.63 -0.08 8.35
C LYS A 385 62.46 0.50 9.13
N GLU A 386 62.70 1.41 10.04
CA GLU A 386 61.64 2.10 10.82
C GLU A 386 60.80 3.02 9.92
N LYS A 387 61.38 3.69 8.95
CA LYS A 387 60.64 4.51 7.95
C LYS A 387 59.76 3.64 7.11
N GLU A 388 60.20 2.48 6.68
CA GLU A 388 59.37 1.50 5.95
C GLU A 388 58.22 1.00 6.80
N GLN A 389 58.45 0.67 8.07
CA GLN A 389 57.41 0.27 9.03
C GLN A 389 56.38 1.39 9.24
N LEU A 390 56.82 2.62 9.49
CA LEU A 390 55.95 3.79 9.66
C LEU A 390 55.14 4.05 8.39
N SER A 391 55.75 3.98 7.22
CA SER A 391 55.05 4.12 5.94
C SER A 391 53.91 3.09 5.79
N LYS A 392 54.18 1.84 6.14
CA LYS A 392 53.16 0.77 6.12
C LYS A 392 51.99 1.03 7.09
N ILE A 393 52.35 1.41 8.32
CA ILE A 393 51.35 1.75 9.37
C ILE A 393 50.45 2.90 8.91
N LEU A 394 51.03 3.96 8.36
CA LEU A 394 50.32 5.13 7.87
C LEU A 394 49.43 4.81 6.65
N GLN A 395 49.92 3.94 5.72
CA GLN A 395 49.11 3.48 4.60
C GLN A 395 47.91 2.69 5.06
N GLU A 396 48.09 1.72 5.97
CA GLU A 396 47.00 0.93 6.56
C GLU A 396 45.98 1.84 7.27
N ARG A 397 46.45 2.92 7.95
CA ARG A 397 45.57 3.95 8.54
C ARG A 397 44.76 4.67 7.50
N SER A 398 45.41 5.12 6.42
CA SER A 398 44.74 5.82 5.31
C SER A 398 43.63 4.97 4.69
N ASP A 399 43.92 3.68 4.49
CA ASP A 399 42.93 2.73 3.95
C ASP A 399 41.75 2.52 4.90
N THR A 400 42.04 2.34 6.22
CA THR A 400 40.99 2.18 7.25
C THR A 400 40.11 3.44 7.39
N LEU A 401 40.71 4.64 7.36
CA LEU A 401 39.98 5.90 7.39
C LEU A 401 39.13 6.10 6.14
N THR A 402 39.63 5.65 4.96
CA THR A 402 38.85 5.69 3.71
C THR A 402 37.59 4.82 3.81
N GLU A 403 37.72 3.61 4.37
CA GLU A 403 36.57 2.74 4.64
C GLU A 403 35.63 3.34 5.68
N MET A 404 36.16 3.98 6.71
CA MET A 404 35.36 4.65 7.73
C MET A 404 34.55 5.82 7.15
N ILE A 405 35.17 6.66 6.31
CA ILE A 405 34.46 7.75 5.60
C ILE A 405 33.36 7.19 4.72
N LYS A 406 33.61 6.09 4.00
CA LYS A 406 32.60 5.41 3.19
C LYS A 406 31.45 4.88 4.04
N SER A 407 31.75 4.24 5.18
CA SER A 407 30.74 3.74 6.12
C SER A 407 29.89 4.87 6.68
N LEU A 408 30.49 5.97 7.13
CA LEU A 408 29.80 7.14 7.67
C LEU A 408 28.91 7.83 6.60
N ASN A 409 29.35 7.91 5.36
CA ASN A 409 28.51 8.42 4.26
C ASN A 409 27.32 7.51 3.97
N ASN A 410 27.48 6.18 4.09
CA ASN A 410 26.37 5.24 3.97
C ASN A 410 25.39 5.39 5.12
N GLN A 411 25.88 5.58 6.37
CA GLN A 411 25.02 5.88 7.52
C GLN A 411 24.27 7.19 7.33
N LEU A 412 24.93 8.23 6.82
CA LEU A 412 24.30 9.51 6.53
C LEU A 412 23.16 9.35 5.51
N ASN A 413 23.37 8.60 4.45
CA ASN A 413 22.35 8.30 3.45
C ASN A 413 21.16 7.51 4.04
N LEU A 414 21.44 6.53 4.92
CA LEU A 414 20.39 5.79 5.63
C LEU A 414 19.57 6.71 6.55
N LEU A 415 20.21 7.57 7.33
CA LEU A 415 19.52 8.53 8.21
C LEU A 415 18.64 9.50 7.41
N ILE A 416 19.13 10.02 6.28
CA ILE A 416 18.36 10.89 5.40
C ILE A 416 17.15 10.14 4.84
N ASN A 417 17.33 8.89 4.38
CA ASN A 417 16.23 8.07 3.88
C ASN A 417 15.20 7.76 4.97
N ILE A 418 15.64 7.46 6.19
CA ILE A 418 14.77 7.27 7.36
C ILE A 418 13.95 8.54 7.63
N GLU A 419 14.60 9.71 7.65
CA GLU A 419 13.94 11.00 7.89
C GLU A 419 12.89 11.29 6.81
N LEU A 420 13.24 11.10 5.52
CA LEU A 420 12.32 11.30 4.40
C LEU A 420 11.12 10.33 4.45
N ASN A 421 11.38 9.04 4.69
CA ASN A 421 10.34 8.04 4.81
C ASN A 421 9.41 8.34 5.99
N GLN A 422 9.95 8.75 7.14
CA GLN A 422 9.18 9.14 8.32
C GLN A 422 8.31 10.38 8.05
N GLN A 423 8.83 11.40 7.35
CA GLN A 423 8.05 12.57 6.93
C GLN A 423 6.92 12.18 5.97
N GLN A 424 7.17 11.26 5.05
CA GLN A 424 6.14 10.73 4.15
C GLN A 424 5.06 9.95 4.91
N VAL A 425 5.44 9.10 5.87
CA VAL A 425 4.49 8.39 6.75
C VAL A 425 3.59 9.39 7.46
N GLN A 426 4.15 10.44 8.03
CA GLN A 426 3.38 11.46 8.73
C GLN A 426 2.44 12.22 7.78
N THR A 427 2.95 12.68 6.63
CA THR A 427 2.16 13.39 5.62
C THR A 427 0.97 12.56 5.11
N ILE A 428 1.20 11.28 4.79
CA ILE A 428 0.15 10.38 4.30
C ILE A 428 -0.84 10.07 5.43
N SER A 429 -0.35 9.85 6.66
CA SER A 429 -1.20 9.60 7.84
C SER A 429 -2.15 10.76 8.10
N ASP A 430 -1.63 11.99 8.11
CA ASP A 430 -2.42 13.22 8.31
C ASP A 430 -3.46 13.43 7.19
N ALA A 431 -3.04 13.24 5.93
CA ALA A 431 -3.94 13.35 4.77
C ALA A 431 -5.06 12.31 4.83
N LEU A 432 -4.75 11.05 5.19
CA LEU A 432 -5.73 9.99 5.38
C LEU A 432 -6.66 10.29 6.54
N GLN A 433 -6.14 10.76 7.67
CA GLN A 433 -6.94 11.11 8.83
C GLN A 433 -7.95 12.21 8.48
N GLN A 434 -7.53 13.27 7.78
CA GLN A 434 -8.42 14.34 7.31
C GLN A 434 -9.48 13.80 6.33
N LYS A 435 -9.07 12.97 5.37
CA LYS A 435 -9.98 12.36 4.39
C LYS A 435 -11.02 11.46 5.06
N LEU A 436 -10.60 10.61 6.01
CA LEU A 436 -11.48 9.75 6.78
C LEU A 436 -12.43 10.57 7.69
N GLN A 437 -11.99 11.71 8.25
CA GLN A 437 -12.83 12.61 9.00
C GLN A 437 -13.91 13.24 8.11
N GLN A 438 -13.55 13.80 6.94
CA GLN A 438 -14.49 14.37 5.99
C GLN A 438 -15.56 13.36 5.57
N GLN A 439 -15.16 12.12 5.26
CA GLN A 439 -16.09 11.07 4.86
C GLN A 439 -16.99 10.62 6.02
N SER A 440 -16.54 10.67 7.26
CA SER A 440 -17.36 10.32 8.43
C SER A 440 -18.57 11.22 8.62
N PHE A 441 -18.53 12.48 8.15
CA PHE A 441 -19.68 13.40 8.18
C PHE A 441 -20.76 13.07 7.13
N TRP A 442 -20.39 12.41 6.02
CA TRP A 442 -21.32 12.08 4.94
C TRP A 442 -21.98 10.71 5.10
N VAL A 443 -21.56 9.94 6.07
CA VAL A 443 -22.19 8.66 6.38
C VAL A 443 -23.47 8.93 7.14
N LYS A 444 -24.63 8.60 6.55
CA LYS A 444 -25.92 8.65 7.24
C LYS A 444 -25.82 7.83 8.52
N SER A 445 -25.91 8.47 9.67
CA SER A 445 -26.16 7.80 10.95
C SER A 445 -27.51 7.13 10.83
N ASN A 446 -27.52 5.82 10.56
CA ASN A 446 -28.75 5.05 10.37
C ASN A 446 -29.36 4.63 11.72
N ASN A 447 -29.51 5.56 12.64
CA ASN A 447 -30.58 5.44 13.60
C ASN A 447 -31.73 6.29 13.06
N PRO A 448 -32.78 5.68 12.48
CA PRO A 448 -33.98 6.43 12.21
C PRO A 448 -34.41 7.07 13.53
N ILE A 449 -34.75 8.34 13.48
CA ILE A 449 -35.40 9.02 14.61
C ILE A 449 -36.80 8.38 14.68
N ASP A 450 -36.87 7.20 15.33
CA ASP A 450 -38.10 6.50 15.60
C ASP A 450 -38.63 6.85 17.00
N LEU A 451 -39.83 6.37 17.29
CA LEU A 451 -40.48 6.59 18.60
C LEU A 451 -39.63 6.04 19.77
N GLU A 452 -38.80 5.03 19.51
CA GLU A 452 -37.91 4.41 20.51
C GLU A 452 -36.68 5.34 20.80
N TRP A 453 -36.15 6.03 19.78
CA TRP A 453 -35.13 7.06 19.96
C TRP A 453 -35.70 8.25 20.77
N PHE A 454 -36.94 8.66 20.45
CA PHE A 454 -37.60 9.76 21.17
C PHE A 454 -37.85 9.38 22.65
N SER A 455 -38.24 8.17 22.95
CA SER A 455 -38.45 7.69 24.34
C SER A 455 -37.11 7.67 25.11
N LYS A 456 -36.03 7.15 24.49
CA LYS A 456 -34.70 7.15 25.10
C LYS A 456 -34.12 8.56 25.26
N PHE A 457 -34.39 9.47 24.33
CA PHE A 457 -33.98 10.87 24.43
C PHE A 457 -34.71 11.57 25.60
N VAL A 458 -36.00 11.33 25.75
CA VAL A 458 -36.78 11.88 26.88
C VAL A 458 -36.26 11.32 28.20
N ASP A 459 -35.99 10.03 28.30
CA ASP A 459 -35.47 9.40 29.51
C ASP A 459 -34.07 9.95 29.87
N ILE A 460 -33.16 10.07 28.90
CA ILE A 460 -31.80 10.63 29.11
C ILE A 460 -31.86 12.10 29.54
N THR A 461 -32.69 12.89 28.88
CA THR A 461 -32.86 14.33 29.25
C THR A 461 -33.49 14.46 30.63
N HIS A 462 -34.48 13.60 30.98
CA HIS A 462 -35.10 13.60 32.31
C HIS A 462 -34.08 13.24 33.41
N TYR A 463 -33.23 12.23 33.17
CA TYR A 463 -32.13 11.87 34.09
C TYR A 463 -31.10 12.99 34.24
N GLN A 464 -30.73 13.65 33.15
CA GLN A 464 -29.77 14.78 33.18
C GLN A 464 -30.35 16.00 33.91
N PHE A 465 -31.62 16.30 33.71
CA PHE A 465 -32.31 17.40 34.45
C PHE A 465 -32.43 17.11 35.94
N ILE A 466 -32.66 15.87 36.35
CA ILE A 466 -32.67 15.45 37.76
C ILE A 466 -31.28 15.57 38.39
N ASP A 467 -30.23 15.15 37.64
CA ASP A 467 -28.85 15.22 38.14
C ASP A 467 -28.31 16.66 38.22
N ILE A 468 -28.69 17.52 37.27
CA ILE A 468 -28.46 18.98 37.32
C ILE A 468 -29.21 19.62 38.44
N GLY A 469 -30.49 19.24 38.67
CA GLY A 469 -31.29 19.74 39.79
C GLY A 469 -30.77 19.31 41.17
N LYS A 470 -30.14 18.14 41.26
CA LYS A 470 -29.49 17.66 42.50
C LYS A 470 -28.12 18.34 42.74
N LYS A 471 -27.41 18.75 41.66
CA LYS A 471 -26.10 19.46 41.74
C LYS A 471 -26.26 20.97 41.92
N LEU A 472 -27.37 21.54 41.46
CA LEU A 472 -27.74 22.91 41.72
C LEU A 472 -28.46 23.00 43.08
N ASN A 473 -27.66 23.13 44.15
CA ASN A 473 -28.17 23.32 45.50
C ASN A 473 -28.69 24.79 45.62
N PHE A 474 -29.97 25.02 45.35
CA PHE A 474 -30.63 26.32 45.38
C PHE A 474 -30.69 26.97 46.77
N SER A 475 -30.19 26.28 47.84
CA SER A 475 -30.20 26.82 49.21
C SER A 475 -29.25 28.04 49.40
N ASN A 476 -28.20 28.16 48.60
CA ASN A 476 -27.23 29.25 48.73
C ASN A 476 -27.47 30.48 47.81
N TRP A 477 -28.50 30.40 46.98
CA TRP A 477 -28.77 31.51 46.02
C TRP A 477 -29.56 32.67 46.67
N ARG A 478 -30.26 32.38 47.75
CA ARG A 478 -31.06 33.36 48.49
C ARG A 478 -30.21 34.27 49.37
N ASP A 479 -29.08 33.80 49.80
CA ASP A 479 -28.20 34.56 50.75
C ASP A 479 -27.18 35.48 50.04
N ASN A 480 -27.02 35.35 48.72
CA ASN A 480 -26.05 36.14 47.93
C ASN A 480 -26.66 37.27 47.10
N LEU A 481 -27.98 37.53 47.17
CA LEU A 481 -28.68 38.51 46.34
C LEU A 481 -29.31 39.68 47.12
N LEU A 482 -29.03 39.86 48.42
CA LEU A 482 -29.44 41.03 49.16
C LEU A 482 -28.19 41.76 49.64
N PRO A 483 -27.75 42.89 48.98
CA PRO A 483 -26.82 43.81 49.62
C PRO A 483 -27.59 44.59 50.71
N ALA A 484 -26.89 44.74 51.81
CA ALA A 484 -27.30 45.56 52.97
C ALA A 484 -27.47 47.03 52.59
#